data_2769cfd83ef551846c1c4a76d7a5ea1a
#
_entry.id   2769cfd83ef551846c1c4a76d7a5ea1a
#
_cell.length_a   1.000
_cell.length_b   1.000
_cell.length_c   1.000
_cell.angle_alpha   90.00
_cell.angle_beta   90.00
_cell.angle_gamma   90.00
#
_symmetry.space_group_name_H-M   'P 1'
#
loop_
_entity.id
_entity.type
_entity.pdbx_description
1 polymer ?
#
loop_
_entity_poly.entity_id
_entity_poly.type
_entity_poly.pdbx_seq_one_letter_code
_entity_poly.pdbx_strand_id
1 'polypeptide(L)'
;MIHHSDKDYDVALGEAAAGFKTKLEEMIHRTQHSAMTVFEKVIRETPDDRLADSTQLEFLVDGEEDSNAILMGPRNHQAEHYFCNRLHKNGLDQIAERAGIPSTYVNRLLDKPYGRELIIENLSRIYREEENKKLLVRSVDGEVRGVLSDSFKRMDSEPIIKAFVEACGKIGAVPVEGIGGDLRWAIKAMLPHVFQPSAKRGMEEVVAFGLQLSNSDFGKGPLGLNAFCTRLVCTNTATLEQVMRKIHIGKRLSDDMVFSKETYRLDTDLMVSAVKDMVHQVLAPDKVNALVGRIGEALEARIVPAEAWKELPGLGLLKGEIDKVKELFVDGDVEMLPSGATKARLANAISWFAKSLTVPERRLELEEVAGQIMLPPVREKAAA
;
A
#
# COMPACT_ATOMS: atom_id res chain seq x y z
N MET A 1 25.64 -15.49 -0.42
CA MET A 1 24.97 -14.71 -1.48
C MET A 1 24.45 -15.70 -2.50
N ILE A 2 23.14 -15.85 -2.61
CA ILE A 2 22.54 -16.65 -3.68
C ILE A 2 22.26 -15.67 -4.81
N HIS A 3 23.26 -15.40 -5.65
CA HIS A 3 23.03 -14.68 -6.91
C HIS A 3 22.44 -15.69 -7.90
N HIS A 4 21.14 -15.54 -8.18
CA HIS A 4 20.54 -16.24 -9.30
C HIS A 4 21.09 -15.65 -10.61
N SER A 5 21.62 -16.49 -11.46
CA SER A 5 22.12 -16.10 -12.79
C SER A 5 20.99 -16.11 -13.81
N ASP A 6 21.19 -15.47 -14.97
CA ASP A 6 20.24 -15.53 -16.08
C ASP A 6 19.89 -16.99 -16.51
N LYS A 7 20.73 -17.97 -16.13
CA LYS A 7 20.52 -19.39 -16.43
C LYS A 7 19.49 -20.06 -15.50
N ASP A 8 19.23 -19.47 -14.35
CA ASP A 8 18.28 -19.99 -13.36
C ASP A 8 16.85 -19.55 -13.69
N TYR A 9 16.71 -18.47 -14.47
CA TYR A 9 15.43 -17.94 -14.94
C TYR A 9 15.22 -18.26 -16.43
N ASP A 10 13.97 -18.48 -16.83
CA ASP A 10 13.55 -18.55 -18.24
C ASP A 10 13.58 -17.14 -18.87
N VAL A 11 14.77 -16.57 -18.94
CA VAL A 11 14.99 -15.22 -19.46
C VAL A 11 14.81 -15.21 -20.97
N ALA A 12 14.11 -14.20 -21.47
CA ALA A 12 13.97 -14.00 -22.92
C ALA A 12 15.32 -13.71 -23.57
N LEU A 13 15.65 -14.49 -24.58
CA LEU A 13 16.92 -14.40 -25.32
C LEU A 13 16.65 -13.96 -26.77
N GLY A 14 17.54 -13.13 -27.32
CA GLY A 14 17.48 -12.66 -28.72
C GLY A 14 17.55 -11.14 -28.87
N GLU A 15 17.55 -10.65 -30.11
CA GLU A 15 17.69 -9.22 -30.39
C GLU A 15 16.53 -8.37 -29.84
N ALA A 16 15.29 -8.87 -29.93
CA ALA A 16 14.13 -8.20 -29.36
C ALA A 16 14.25 -8.05 -27.84
N ALA A 17 14.70 -9.12 -27.15
CA ALA A 17 14.92 -9.09 -25.70
C ALA A 17 16.01 -8.08 -25.29
N ALA A 18 17.06 -7.91 -26.10
CA ALA A 18 18.12 -6.94 -25.83
C ALA A 18 17.58 -5.50 -25.79
N GLY A 19 16.72 -5.13 -26.73
CA GLY A 19 16.07 -3.82 -26.75
C GLY A 19 15.19 -3.57 -25.53
N PHE A 20 14.47 -4.61 -25.05
CA PHE A 20 13.65 -4.51 -23.84
C PHE A 20 14.50 -4.49 -22.56
N LYS A 21 15.67 -5.15 -22.55
CA LYS A 21 16.61 -5.06 -21.42
C LYS A 21 17.11 -3.63 -21.23
N THR A 22 17.53 -2.97 -22.32
CA THR A 22 17.91 -1.55 -22.29
C THR A 22 16.76 -0.68 -21.79
N LYS A 23 15.54 -0.91 -22.28
CA LYS A 23 14.36 -0.18 -21.81
C LYS A 23 14.06 -0.41 -20.31
N LEU A 24 14.26 -1.61 -19.81
CA LEU A 24 14.15 -1.94 -18.39
C LEU A 24 15.19 -1.16 -17.56
N GLU A 25 16.44 -1.15 -18.00
CA GLU A 25 17.53 -0.41 -17.35
C GLU A 25 17.25 1.10 -17.31
N GLU A 26 16.80 1.68 -18.42
CA GLU A 26 16.38 3.08 -18.48
C GLU A 26 15.19 3.37 -17.54
N MET A 27 14.21 2.48 -17.50
CA MET A 27 13.05 2.60 -16.59
C MET A 27 13.52 2.58 -15.14
N ILE A 28 14.35 1.63 -14.76
CA ILE A 28 14.92 1.51 -13.41
C ILE A 28 15.62 2.82 -13.05
N HIS A 29 16.53 3.29 -13.89
CA HIS A 29 17.29 4.51 -13.65
C HIS A 29 16.40 5.75 -13.46
N ARG A 30 15.36 5.88 -14.30
CA ARG A 30 14.44 7.03 -14.23
C ARG A 30 13.56 7.03 -13.00
N THR A 31 13.13 5.86 -12.51
CA THR A 31 12.14 5.75 -11.44
C THR A 31 12.76 5.50 -10.06
N GLN A 32 14.01 5.09 -10.00
CA GLN A 32 14.73 4.80 -8.76
C GLN A 32 14.74 5.97 -7.76
N HIS A 33 14.75 7.20 -8.26
CA HIS A 33 14.69 8.38 -7.41
C HIS A 33 13.44 8.41 -6.51
N SER A 34 12.28 8.02 -7.03
CA SER A 34 11.04 7.97 -6.23
C SER A 34 11.10 6.91 -5.13
N ALA A 35 11.74 5.76 -5.39
CA ALA A 35 11.97 4.75 -4.37
C ALA A 35 12.87 5.27 -3.23
N MET A 36 13.93 5.99 -3.57
CA MET A 36 14.81 6.61 -2.57
C MET A 36 14.09 7.68 -1.76
N THR A 37 13.28 8.52 -2.41
CA THR A 37 12.48 9.55 -1.73
C THR A 37 11.53 8.93 -0.69
N VAL A 38 10.83 7.84 -1.04
CA VAL A 38 9.94 7.15 -0.09
C VAL A 38 10.74 6.48 1.03
N PHE A 39 11.87 5.85 0.71
CA PHE A 39 12.76 5.24 1.70
C PHE A 39 13.23 6.27 2.74
N GLU A 40 13.75 7.40 2.29
CA GLU A 40 14.23 8.48 3.15
C GLU A 40 13.09 9.09 3.98
N LYS A 41 11.91 9.28 3.37
CA LYS A 41 10.72 9.77 4.07
C LYS A 41 10.33 8.82 5.21
N VAL A 42 10.25 7.52 4.97
CA VAL A 42 9.87 6.52 5.98
C VAL A 42 10.85 6.52 7.15
N ILE A 43 12.16 6.65 6.88
CA ILE A 43 13.17 6.71 7.95
C ILE A 43 13.05 7.99 8.77
N ARG A 44 12.84 9.14 8.12
CA ARG A 44 12.71 10.43 8.79
C ARG A 44 11.43 10.53 9.61
N GLU A 45 10.33 9.99 9.10
CA GLU A 45 8.99 10.11 9.69
C GLU A 45 8.63 8.93 10.58
N THR A 46 9.60 8.38 11.32
CA THR A 46 9.35 7.36 12.35
C THR A 46 8.43 7.94 13.44
N PRO A 47 7.29 7.28 13.74
CA PRO A 47 6.33 7.82 14.70
C PRO A 47 6.85 7.88 16.12
N ASP A 48 6.53 8.96 16.84
CA ASP A 48 6.59 9.03 18.31
C ASP A 48 5.29 8.47 18.88
N ASP A 49 5.42 7.47 19.77
CA ASP A 49 4.32 6.71 20.33
C ASP A 49 4.01 7.14 21.76
N ARG A 50 2.75 7.46 22.03
CA ARG A 50 2.25 7.74 23.37
C ARG A 50 0.99 6.95 23.65
N LEU A 51 0.91 6.40 24.88
CA LEU A 51 -0.34 5.86 25.39
C LEU A 51 -1.07 6.97 26.14
N ALA A 52 -2.35 7.14 25.81
CA ALA A 52 -3.21 8.14 26.44
C ALA A 52 -4.50 7.48 26.94
N ASP A 53 -4.98 7.93 28.07
CA ASP A 53 -6.30 7.59 28.55
C ASP A 53 -7.34 8.48 27.85
N SER A 54 -8.34 7.87 27.24
CA SER A 54 -9.32 8.59 26.41
C SER A 54 -10.05 9.70 27.18
N THR A 55 -10.37 9.47 28.45
CA THR A 55 -11.02 10.46 29.34
C THR A 55 -10.12 11.64 29.72
N GLN A 56 -8.83 11.53 29.49
CA GLN A 56 -7.84 12.58 29.78
C GLN A 56 -7.46 13.39 28.53
N LEU A 57 -8.12 13.13 27.40
CA LEU A 57 -7.89 13.91 26.19
C LEU A 57 -8.60 15.28 26.26
N GLU A 58 -7.94 16.29 25.75
CA GLU A 58 -8.47 17.62 25.53
C GLU A 58 -8.30 18.02 24.05
N PHE A 59 -9.30 18.71 23.54
CA PHE A 59 -9.33 19.17 22.16
C PHE A 59 -9.50 20.69 22.14
N LEU A 60 -8.72 21.38 21.32
CA LEU A 60 -8.72 22.84 21.20
C LEU A 60 -8.68 23.24 19.73
N VAL A 61 -9.20 24.41 19.41
CA VAL A 61 -8.91 25.06 18.11
C VAL A 61 -7.54 25.71 18.20
N ASP A 62 -6.74 25.57 17.17
CA ASP A 62 -5.45 26.28 17.08
C ASP A 62 -5.73 27.80 17.02
N GLY A 63 -5.12 28.54 17.95
CA GLY A 63 -5.33 29.98 18.07
C GLY A 63 -4.49 30.85 17.15
N GLU A 64 -3.70 30.26 16.23
CA GLU A 64 -2.96 31.02 15.23
C GLU A 64 -3.91 31.59 14.19
N GLU A 65 -3.71 32.87 13.79
CA GLU A 65 -4.63 33.65 12.94
C GLU A 65 -5.04 32.97 11.62
N ASP A 66 -4.14 32.17 11.05
CA ASP A 66 -4.36 31.43 9.79
C ASP A 66 -4.52 29.91 9.99
N SER A 67 -4.47 29.42 11.24
CA SER A 67 -4.58 27.99 11.51
C SER A 67 -6.02 27.56 11.71
N ASN A 68 -6.44 26.63 10.89
CA ASN A 68 -7.74 25.97 11.04
C ASN A 68 -7.60 24.56 11.66
N ALA A 69 -6.51 24.30 12.39
CA ALA A 69 -6.23 22.98 12.93
C ALA A 69 -6.99 22.73 14.24
N ILE A 70 -7.33 21.47 14.47
CA ILE A 70 -7.74 20.97 15.79
C ILE A 70 -6.50 20.42 16.48
N LEU A 71 -6.27 20.85 17.71
CA LEU A 71 -5.21 20.37 18.57
C LEU A 71 -5.74 19.30 19.52
N MET A 72 -4.92 18.31 19.83
CA MET A 72 -5.21 17.28 20.84
C MET A 72 -4.03 17.15 21.81
N GLY A 73 -4.34 17.09 23.09
CA GLY A 73 -3.35 16.91 24.14
C GLY A 73 -3.95 16.35 25.43
N PRO A 74 -3.13 16.13 26.47
CA PRO A 74 -3.62 15.72 27.79
C PRO A 74 -4.28 16.89 28.52
N ARG A 75 -5.38 16.61 29.24
CA ARG A 75 -6.13 17.61 30.02
C ARG A 75 -5.37 18.16 31.22
N ASN A 76 -4.35 17.48 31.72
CA ASN A 76 -3.68 17.86 32.94
C ASN A 76 -2.62 18.93 32.67
N HIS A 77 -2.96 20.21 32.97
CA HIS A 77 -2.11 21.38 32.76
C HIS A 77 -0.87 21.48 33.68
N GLN A 78 -0.67 20.52 34.61
CA GLN A 78 0.46 20.56 35.54
C GLN A 78 1.75 19.93 35.00
N ALA A 79 1.72 19.31 33.81
CA ALA A 79 2.94 18.86 33.15
C ALA A 79 3.62 20.07 32.49
N GLU A 80 4.86 20.35 32.88
CA GLU A 80 5.70 21.45 32.35
C GLU A 80 5.90 21.44 30.81
N HIS A 81 5.34 20.47 30.12
CA HIS A 81 5.35 20.33 28.68
C HIS A 81 3.96 19.99 28.18
N TYR A 82 3.16 21.02 27.98
CA TYR A 82 1.85 20.91 27.31
C TYR A 82 2.05 20.62 25.84
N PHE A 83 1.93 19.37 25.44
CA PHE A 83 2.00 18.98 24.03
C PHE A 83 0.59 18.91 23.45
N CYS A 84 0.11 20.05 22.96
CA CYS A 84 -0.97 20.05 21.98
C CYS A 84 -0.37 19.80 20.60
N ASN A 85 -0.63 18.63 20.07
CA ASN A 85 -0.26 18.29 18.71
C ASN A 85 -1.41 18.56 17.76
N ARG A 86 -1.14 19.04 16.56
CA ARG A 86 -2.14 19.17 15.50
C ARG A 86 -2.70 17.80 15.13
N LEU A 87 -4.01 17.70 14.97
CA LEU A 87 -4.66 16.49 14.47
C LEU A 87 -4.62 16.47 12.95
N HIS A 88 -3.88 15.54 12.38
CA HIS A 88 -4.03 15.18 10.98
C HIS A 88 -5.47 14.66 10.73
N LYS A 89 -5.99 14.85 9.52
CA LYS A 89 -7.34 14.41 9.15
C LYS A 89 -7.62 12.93 9.51
N ASN A 90 -6.62 12.05 9.34
CA ASN A 90 -6.74 10.65 9.72
C ASN A 90 -6.90 10.45 11.23
N GLY A 91 -6.11 11.15 12.03
CA GLY A 91 -6.22 11.12 13.49
C GLY A 91 -7.60 11.63 13.95
N LEU A 92 -8.08 12.71 13.34
CA LEU A 92 -9.42 13.25 13.60
C LEU A 92 -10.53 12.24 13.23
N ASP A 93 -10.45 11.60 12.08
CA ASP A 93 -11.44 10.61 11.66
C ASP A 93 -11.45 9.40 12.61
N GLN A 94 -10.27 8.91 13.01
CA GLN A 94 -10.15 7.77 13.93
C GLN A 94 -10.68 8.08 15.32
N ILE A 95 -10.43 9.28 15.86
CA ILE A 95 -10.95 9.68 17.17
C ILE A 95 -12.47 9.90 17.12
N ALA A 96 -12.97 10.49 16.05
CA ALA A 96 -14.40 10.70 15.82
C ALA A 96 -15.16 9.37 15.66
N GLU A 97 -14.62 8.45 14.87
CA GLU A 97 -15.21 7.12 14.67
C GLU A 97 -15.32 6.34 16.00
N ARG A 98 -14.31 6.42 16.86
CA ARG A 98 -14.34 5.82 18.21
C ARG A 98 -15.37 6.45 19.12
N ALA A 99 -15.64 7.73 18.93
CA ALA A 99 -16.72 8.46 19.62
C ALA A 99 -18.10 8.22 18.97
N GLY A 100 -18.21 7.31 18.00
CA GLY A 100 -19.46 7.05 17.29
C GLY A 100 -19.89 8.19 16.34
N ILE A 101 -18.99 9.11 16.02
CA ILE A 101 -19.24 10.24 15.12
C ILE A 101 -18.83 9.86 13.70
N PRO A 102 -19.78 9.80 12.73
CA PRO A 102 -19.44 9.42 11.36
C PRO A 102 -18.50 10.44 10.66
N SER A 103 -17.51 9.95 9.92
CA SER A 103 -16.58 10.80 9.17
C SER A 103 -17.27 11.75 8.18
N THR A 104 -18.41 11.35 7.61
CA THR A 104 -19.23 12.19 6.74
C THR A 104 -19.77 13.42 7.47
N TYR A 105 -20.14 13.28 8.75
CA TYR A 105 -20.57 14.40 9.60
C TYR A 105 -19.40 15.33 9.91
N VAL A 106 -18.26 14.78 10.28
CA VAL A 106 -17.03 15.55 10.53
C VAL A 106 -16.64 16.36 9.29
N ASN A 107 -16.58 15.73 8.11
CA ASN A 107 -16.26 16.41 6.86
C ASN A 107 -17.21 17.57 6.56
N ARG A 108 -18.50 17.36 6.76
CA ARG A 108 -19.53 18.37 6.55
C ARG A 108 -19.41 19.57 7.51
N LEU A 109 -18.93 19.33 8.74
CA LEU A 109 -18.66 20.39 9.71
C LEU A 109 -17.39 21.16 9.40
N LEU A 110 -16.32 20.49 8.96
CA LEU A 110 -15.07 21.15 8.60
C LEU A 110 -15.22 22.22 7.51
N ASP A 111 -16.26 22.08 6.67
CA ASP A 111 -16.61 23.09 5.64
C ASP A 111 -17.38 24.30 6.21
N LYS A 112 -17.67 24.33 7.52
CA LYS A 112 -18.45 25.40 8.16
C LYS A 112 -17.57 26.24 9.08
N PRO A 113 -17.78 27.56 9.17
CA PRO A 113 -16.99 28.43 10.05
C PRO A 113 -17.01 28.03 11.52
N TYR A 114 -18.14 27.52 12.02
CA TYR A 114 -18.34 27.04 13.39
C TYR A 114 -18.07 25.55 13.58
N GLY A 115 -17.68 24.87 12.53
CA GLY A 115 -17.70 23.41 12.53
C GLY A 115 -16.65 22.77 13.43
N ARG A 116 -15.48 23.38 13.54
CA ARG A 116 -14.39 22.88 14.40
C ARG A 116 -14.76 22.95 15.87
N GLU A 117 -15.32 24.06 16.29
CA GLU A 117 -15.79 24.24 17.68
C GLU A 117 -16.84 23.18 18.03
N LEU A 118 -17.78 22.90 17.12
CA LEU A 118 -18.80 21.89 17.33
C LEU A 118 -18.23 20.46 17.36
N ILE A 119 -17.23 20.16 16.53
CA ILE A 119 -16.51 18.89 16.57
C ILE A 119 -15.82 18.73 17.93
N ILE A 120 -15.10 19.75 18.39
CA ILE A 120 -14.40 19.75 19.67
C ILE A 120 -15.36 19.57 20.83
N GLU A 121 -16.49 20.27 20.82
CA GLU A 121 -17.51 20.14 21.86
C GLU A 121 -18.07 18.72 21.94
N ASN A 122 -18.41 18.14 20.78
CA ASN A 122 -18.90 16.76 20.71
C ASN A 122 -17.85 15.76 21.24
N LEU A 123 -16.61 15.83 20.75
CA LEU A 123 -15.53 14.95 21.20
C LEU A 123 -15.27 15.10 22.69
N SER A 124 -15.16 16.34 23.18
CA SER A 124 -14.86 16.61 24.58
C SER A 124 -15.95 16.09 25.52
N ARG A 125 -17.22 16.19 25.15
CA ARG A 125 -18.33 15.66 25.95
C ARG A 125 -18.32 14.13 25.94
N ILE A 126 -18.27 13.51 24.78
CA ILE A 126 -18.31 12.04 24.64
C ILE A 126 -17.16 11.41 25.43
N TYR A 127 -15.92 11.87 25.20
CA TYR A 127 -14.76 11.31 25.90
C TYR A 127 -14.72 11.58 27.41
N ARG A 128 -15.49 12.55 27.93
CA ARG A 128 -15.64 12.76 29.39
C ARG A 128 -16.62 11.80 30.03
N GLU A 129 -17.65 11.41 29.29
CA GLU A 129 -18.78 10.65 29.81
C GLU A 129 -18.66 9.14 29.56
N GLU A 130 -17.88 8.74 28.56
CA GLU A 130 -17.66 7.34 28.23
C GLU A 130 -16.63 6.67 29.14
N GLU A 131 -16.68 5.33 29.16
CA GLU A 131 -15.69 4.50 29.82
C GLU A 131 -14.27 4.78 29.28
N ASN A 132 -13.30 4.88 30.21
CA ASN A 132 -11.92 5.13 29.82
C ASN A 132 -11.34 3.98 28.96
N LYS A 133 -10.73 4.33 27.85
CA LYS A 133 -10.03 3.40 26.95
C LYS A 133 -8.60 3.88 26.76
N LYS A 134 -7.64 2.96 26.77
CA LYS A 134 -6.26 3.27 26.39
C LYS A 134 -6.17 3.39 24.86
N LEU A 135 -5.55 4.46 24.43
CA LEU A 135 -5.33 4.79 23.03
C LEU A 135 -3.83 4.91 22.75
N LEU A 136 -3.39 4.36 21.63
CA LEU A 136 -2.06 4.60 21.08
C LEU A 136 -2.14 5.82 20.18
N VAL A 137 -1.50 6.91 20.58
CA VAL A 137 -1.35 8.12 19.78
C VAL A 137 -0.01 8.07 19.09
N ARG A 138 -0.01 8.16 17.76
CA ARG A 138 1.18 8.17 16.93
C ARG A 138 1.33 9.51 16.22
N SER A 139 2.44 10.20 16.46
CA SER A 139 2.71 11.53 15.91
C SER A 139 4.03 11.59 15.16
N VAL A 140 4.11 12.49 14.19
CA VAL A 140 5.31 12.83 13.45
C VAL A 140 5.42 14.35 13.42
N ASP A 141 6.55 14.89 13.81
CA ASP A 141 6.84 16.33 13.79
C ASP A 141 5.74 17.20 14.45
N GLY A 142 5.17 16.74 15.57
CA GLY A 142 4.11 17.47 16.27
C GLY A 142 2.71 17.34 15.66
N GLU A 143 2.54 16.48 14.65
CA GLU A 143 1.24 16.14 14.05
C GLU A 143 0.78 14.74 14.44
N VAL A 144 -0.39 14.60 15.03
CA VAL A 144 -1.00 13.31 15.34
C VAL A 144 -1.61 12.73 14.08
N ARG A 145 -0.95 11.76 13.49
CA ARG A 145 -1.41 11.08 12.27
C ARG A 145 -2.23 9.83 12.56
N GLY A 146 -2.10 9.23 13.74
CA GLY A 146 -2.86 8.04 14.13
C GLY A 146 -3.32 8.08 15.58
N VAL A 147 -4.61 7.71 15.80
CA VAL A 147 -5.19 7.45 17.11
C VAL A 147 -5.77 6.05 17.10
N LEU A 148 -5.02 5.11 17.61
CA LEU A 148 -5.22 3.67 17.43
C LEU A 148 -5.61 3.02 18.78
N SER A 149 -6.02 1.77 18.76
CA SER A 149 -6.21 1.02 20.00
C SER A 149 -4.85 0.66 20.61
N ASP A 150 -4.82 0.44 21.91
CA ASP A 150 -3.67 -0.11 22.64
C ASP A 150 -3.23 -1.49 22.13
N SER A 151 -4.16 -2.23 21.52
CA SER A 151 -3.91 -3.53 20.90
C SER A 151 -3.30 -3.45 19.49
N PHE A 152 -3.06 -2.24 18.96
CA PHE A 152 -2.45 -2.07 17.63
C PHE A 152 -1.02 -2.64 17.61
N LYS A 153 -0.78 -3.54 16.66
CA LYS A 153 0.57 -4.05 16.40
C LYS A 153 1.34 -3.03 15.58
N ARG A 154 2.42 -2.51 16.16
CA ARG A 154 3.16 -1.40 15.55
C ARG A 154 3.74 -1.77 14.20
N MET A 155 4.50 -2.88 14.10
CA MET A 155 5.18 -3.31 12.87
C MET A 155 5.83 -2.12 12.16
N ASP A 156 6.72 -1.42 12.87
CA ASP A 156 7.27 -0.12 12.47
C ASP A 156 7.93 -0.19 11.11
N SER A 157 7.64 0.79 10.28
CA SER A 157 8.01 0.83 8.87
C SER A 157 9.52 0.90 8.63
N GLU A 158 10.26 1.62 9.47
CA GLU A 158 11.71 1.83 9.29
C GLU A 158 12.51 0.52 9.25
N PRO A 159 12.46 -0.39 10.26
CA PRO A 159 13.22 -1.64 10.22
C PRO A 159 12.73 -2.58 9.11
N ILE A 160 11.45 -2.55 8.79
CA ILE A 160 10.85 -3.41 7.77
C ILE A 160 11.29 -2.99 6.36
N ILE A 161 11.29 -1.69 6.03
CA ILE A 161 11.72 -1.21 4.71
C ILE A 161 13.23 -1.43 4.51
N LYS A 162 14.04 -1.23 5.56
CA LYS A 162 15.48 -1.53 5.53
C LYS A 162 15.73 -3.02 5.23
N ALA A 163 15.00 -3.90 5.91
CA ALA A 163 15.09 -5.35 5.70
C ALA A 163 14.70 -5.76 4.28
N PHE A 164 13.66 -5.16 3.74
CA PHE A 164 13.21 -5.40 2.36
C PHE A 164 14.28 -4.99 1.34
N VAL A 165 14.82 -3.77 1.44
CA VAL A 165 15.84 -3.28 0.52
C VAL A 165 17.12 -4.14 0.61
N GLU A 166 17.54 -4.53 1.82
CA GLU A 166 18.68 -5.43 2.04
C GLU A 166 18.45 -6.80 1.38
N ALA A 167 17.26 -7.39 1.59
CA ALA A 167 16.94 -8.70 1.05
C ALA A 167 16.85 -8.68 -0.48
N CYS A 168 16.22 -7.62 -1.05
CA CYS A 168 16.19 -7.40 -2.50
C CYS A 168 17.59 -7.29 -3.10
N GLY A 169 18.49 -6.51 -2.48
CA GLY A 169 19.87 -6.38 -2.93
C GLY A 169 20.64 -7.71 -2.95
N LYS A 170 20.37 -8.62 -2.00
CA LYS A 170 21.01 -9.94 -1.96
C LYS A 170 20.64 -10.85 -3.13
N ILE A 171 19.48 -10.68 -3.72
CA ILE A 171 18.99 -11.44 -4.89
C ILE A 171 19.13 -10.66 -6.19
N GLY A 172 19.75 -9.49 -6.17
CA GLY A 172 19.96 -8.66 -7.35
C GLY A 172 18.71 -7.84 -7.79
N ALA A 173 17.63 -7.84 -7.00
CA ALA A 173 16.49 -6.97 -7.28
C ALA A 173 16.80 -5.53 -6.88
N VAL A 174 16.40 -4.59 -7.75
CA VAL A 174 16.71 -3.16 -7.64
C VAL A 174 15.46 -2.37 -7.30
N PRO A 175 15.49 -1.44 -6.33
CA PRO A 175 14.37 -0.52 -6.09
C PRO A 175 14.07 0.31 -7.34
N VAL A 176 12.79 0.34 -7.76
CA VAL A 176 12.39 0.97 -9.02
C VAL A 176 11.32 2.03 -8.88
N GLU A 177 10.45 1.95 -7.89
CA GLU A 177 9.37 2.91 -7.70
C GLU A 177 9.01 3.02 -6.22
N GLY A 178 8.83 4.27 -5.76
CA GLY A 178 8.23 4.59 -4.48
C GLY A 178 6.88 5.27 -4.69
N ILE A 179 5.87 4.83 -3.97
CA ILE A 179 4.53 5.43 -3.92
C ILE A 179 4.27 5.74 -2.45
N GLY A 180 4.11 7.00 -2.10
CA GLY A 180 3.97 7.36 -0.69
C GLY A 180 3.15 8.60 -0.47
N GLY A 181 2.30 8.53 0.56
CA GLY A 181 1.61 9.64 1.20
C GLY A 181 2.07 9.80 2.65
N ASP A 182 1.30 10.55 3.44
CA ASP A 182 1.61 10.78 4.85
C ASP A 182 1.16 9.61 5.74
N LEU A 183 0.32 8.73 5.23
CA LEU A 183 -0.33 7.68 5.99
C LEU A 183 0.06 6.26 5.55
N ARG A 184 0.32 6.08 4.29
CA ARG A 184 0.68 4.79 3.70
C ARG A 184 1.77 4.98 2.65
N TRP A 185 2.64 4.01 2.54
CA TRP A 185 3.69 3.97 1.53
C TRP A 185 3.80 2.59 0.89
N ALA A 186 4.39 2.55 -0.28
CA ALA A 186 4.83 1.34 -0.95
C ALA A 186 6.17 1.58 -1.64
N ILE A 187 7.00 0.55 -1.68
CA ILE A 187 8.24 0.52 -2.44
C ILE A 187 8.25 -0.73 -3.31
N LYS A 188 8.62 -0.56 -4.57
CA LYS A 188 8.76 -1.65 -5.54
C LYS A 188 10.22 -1.91 -5.83
N ALA A 189 10.61 -3.18 -5.84
CA ALA A 189 11.92 -3.63 -6.29
C ALA A 189 11.74 -4.68 -7.40
N MET A 190 12.57 -4.65 -8.43
CA MET A 190 12.42 -5.44 -9.65
C MET A 190 13.68 -6.22 -9.95
N LEU A 191 13.52 -7.43 -10.44
CA LEU A 191 14.62 -8.22 -11.02
C LEU A 191 15.06 -7.58 -12.36
N PRO A 192 16.35 -7.45 -12.61
CA PRO A 192 16.87 -6.89 -13.87
C PRO A 192 16.83 -7.92 -15.03
N HIS A 193 15.77 -8.73 -15.07
CA HIS A 193 15.56 -9.77 -16.07
C HIS A 193 14.29 -9.52 -16.87
N VAL A 194 14.33 -9.92 -18.14
CA VAL A 194 13.24 -9.76 -19.10
C VAL A 194 12.66 -11.12 -19.40
N PHE A 195 11.33 -11.24 -19.31
CA PHE A 195 10.60 -12.49 -19.55
C PHE A 195 9.62 -12.33 -20.69
N GLN A 196 9.40 -13.41 -21.44
CA GLN A 196 8.45 -13.46 -22.54
C GLN A 196 7.38 -14.51 -22.27
N PRO A 197 6.21 -14.13 -21.70
CA PRO A 197 5.16 -15.07 -21.35
C PRO A 197 4.53 -15.82 -22.51
N SER A 198 4.62 -15.28 -23.73
CA SER A 198 4.09 -15.93 -24.94
C SER A 198 5.04 -15.72 -26.11
N ALA A 199 5.36 -16.80 -26.80
CA ALA A 199 6.13 -16.80 -28.04
C ALA A 199 5.26 -16.79 -29.29
N LYS A 200 3.92 -16.70 -29.18
CA LYS A 200 3.00 -16.68 -30.31
C LYS A 200 3.16 -15.38 -31.11
N ARG A 201 3.37 -15.52 -32.40
CA ARG A 201 3.51 -14.41 -33.35
C ARG A 201 2.30 -13.46 -33.26
N GLY A 202 2.55 -12.19 -33.01
CA GLY A 202 1.50 -11.18 -32.81
C GLY A 202 0.98 -11.04 -31.38
N MET A 203 1.53 -11.78 -30.41
CA MET A 203 1.31 -11.66 -28.97
C MET A 203 2.65 -11.58 -28.21
N GLU A 204 3.60 -10.86 -28.78
CA GLU A 204 4.93 -10.68 -28.18
C GLU A 204 4.85 -9.75 -26.98
N GLU A 205 4.56 -10.33 -25.83
CA GLU A 205 4.53 -9.61 -24.58
C GLU A 205 5.83 -9.81 -23.81
N VAL A 206 6.37 -8.70 -23.32
CA VAL A 206 7.61 -8.71 -22.56
C VAL A 206 7.35 -8.08 -21.19
N VAL A 207 7.71 -8.80 -20.14
CA VAL A 207 7.47 -8.41 -18.76
C VAL A 207 8.74 -8.49 -17.92
N ALA A 208 8.75 -7.72 -16.83
CA ALA A 208 9.71 -7.85 -15.74
C ALA A 208 8.95 -8.11 -14.44
N PHE A 209 9.57 -8.83 -13.51
CA PHE A 209 8.98 -9.21 -12.22
C PHE A 209 9.66 -8.50 -11.06
N GLY A 210 8.88 -8.29 -10.02
CA GLY A 210 9.38 -7.70 -8.78
C GLY A 210 8.48 -7.94 -7.59
N LEU A 211 8.85 -7.32 -6.48
CA LEU A 211 8.12 -7.31 -5.22
C LEU A 211 7.75 -5.89 -4.82
N GLN A 212 6.55 -5.71 -4.31
CA GLN A 212 6.06 -4.49 -3.70
C GLN A 212 5.86 -4.73 -2.21
N LEU A 213 6.58 -3.97 -1.40
CA LEU A 213 6.32 -3.86 0.03
C LEU A 213 5.47 -2.61 0.28
N SER A 214 4.45 -2.72 1.13
CA SER A 214 3.64 -1.58 1.59
C SER A 214 3.34 -1.69 3.06
N ASN A 215 3.23 -0.55 3.75
CA ASN A 215 2.84 -0.49 5.16
C ASN A 215 2.16 0.84 5.49
N SER A 216 1.54 0.90 6.68
CA SER A 216 1.01 2.11 7.28
C SER A 216 1.22 2.07 8.79
N ASP A 217 2.00 2.98 9.31
CA ASP A 217 2.19 3.15 10.75
C ASP A 217 0.96 3.76 11.44
N PHE A 218 -0.01 4.27 10.66
CA PHE A 218 -1.15 5.05 11.15
C PHE A 218 -2.51 4.36 10.93
N GLY A 219 -2.50 3.04 10.67
CA GLY A 219 -3.72 2.23 10.54
C GLY A 219 -4.47 2.37 9.21
N LYS A 220 -3.84 2.92 8.15
CA LYS A 220 -4.43 3.05 6.81
C LYS A 220 -4.08 1.90 5.85
N GLY A 221 -3.70 0.79 6.39
CA GLY A 221 -3.46 -0.41 5.61
C GLY A 221 -2.61 -1.44 6.34
N PRO A 222 -2.62 -2.67 5.88
CA PRO A 222 -1.79 -3.74 6.43
C PRO A 222 -0.34 -3.60 5.96
N LEU A 223 0.57 -4.25 6.67
CA LEU A 223 1.85 -4.65 6.12
C LEU A 223 1.58 -5.67 5.02
N GLY A 224 1.95 -5.35 3.79
CA GLY A 224 1.74 -6.17 2.61
C GLY A 224 3.02 -6.40 1.82
N LEU A 225 3.25 -7.63 1.38
CA LEU A 225 4.27 -7.98 0.41
C LEU A 225 3.58 -8.67 -0.76
N ASN A 226 3.70 -8.10 -1.93
CA ASN A 226 3.03 -8.54 -3.14
C ASN A 226 4.03 -8.79 -4.26
N ALA A 227 3.85 -9.87 -5.02
CA ALA A 227 4.54 -10.03 -6.29
C ALA A 227 3.83 -9.18 -7.35
N PHE A 228 4.59 -8.53 -8.21
CA PHE A 228 4.04 -7.78 -9.34
C PHE A 228 4.79 -8.08 -10.64
N CYS A 229 4.14 -7.81 -11.76
CA CYS A 229 4.81 -7.70 -13.04
C CYS A 229 4.60 -6.32 -13.66
N THR A 230 5.61 -5.89 -14.41
CA THR A 230 5.53 -4.69 -15.24
C THR A 230 5.68 -5.10 -16.69
N ARG A 231 4.74 -4.68 -17.50
CA ARG A 231 4.78 -4.85 -18.94
C ARG A 231 5.70 -3.79 -19.55
N LEU A 232 6.77 -4.22 -20.20
CA LEU A 232 7.83 -3.29 -20.67
C LEU A 232 7.44 -2.46 -21.91
N VAL A 233 6.38 -2.84 -22.61
CA VAL A 233 5.87 -2.05 -23.76
C VAL A 233 5.28 -0.72 -23.28
N CYS A 234 4.49 -0.72 -22.21
CA CYS A 234 3.75 0.45 -21.70
C CYS A 234 4.09 0.83 -20.25
N THR A 235 4.97 0.08 -19.61
CA THR A 235 5.34 0.23 -18.19
C THR A 235 4.15 0.13 -17.20
N ASN A 236 3.06 -0.53 -17.58
CA ASN A 236 1.93 -0.82 -16.71
C ASN A 236 2.31 -1.90 -15.71
N THR A 237 1.89 -1.69 -14.46
CA THR A 237 2.16 -2.61 -13.34
C THR A 237 0.88 -3.26 -12.88
N ALA A 238 0.89 -4.57 -12.71
CA ALA A 238 -0.19 -5.32 -12.09
C ALA A 238 0.36 -6.12 -10.90
N THR A 239 -0.31 -6.02 -9.76
CA THR A 239 0.03 -6.79 -8.55
C THR A 239 -0.54 -8.19 -8.68
N LEU A 240 0.31 -9.19 -8.92
CA LEU A 240 -0.11 -10.54 -9.32
C LEU A 240 -0.57 -11.41 -8.17
N GLU A 241 0.15 -11.38 -7.07
CA GLU A 241 -0.07 -12.28 -5.94
C GLU A 241 0.24 -11.57 -4.63
N GLN A 242 -0.69 -11.71 -3.68
CA GLN A 242 -0.45 -11.28 -2.31
C GLN A 242 0.31 -12.37 -1.56
N VAL A 243 1.58 -12.14 -1.36
CA VAL A 243 2.49 -13.10 -0.73
C VAL A 243 2.35 -13.09 0.77
N MET A 244 2.27 -11.90 1.34
CA MET A 244 2.10 -11.70 2.77
C MET A 244 1.15 -10.53 3.01
N ARG A 245 0.19 -10.76 3.91
CA ARG A 245 -0.66 -9.70 4.44
C ARG A 245 -0.76 -9.84 5.95
N LYS A 246 -0.24 -8.87 6.67
CA LYS A 246 -0.33 -8.84 8.12
C LYS A 246 -1.11 -7.60 8.56
N ILE A 247 -2.22 -7.83 9.25
CA ILE A 247 -3.07 -6.77 9.78
C ILE A 247 -2.48 -6.32 11.12
N HIS A 248 -2.49 -5.02 11.37
CA HIS A 248 -2.04 -4.40 12.64
C HIS A 248 -3.00 -4.63 13.81
N ILE A 249 -3.76 -5.72 13.82
CA ILE A 249 -4.66 -6.08 14.91
C ILE A 249 -3.96 -7.03 15.85
N GLY A 250 -3.78 -6.60 17.09
CA GLY A 250 -3.33 -7.43 18.21
C GLY A 250 -4.50 -7.95 19.02
N LYS A 251 -4.22 -8.83 19.98
CA LYS A 251 -5.18 -9.22 21.01
C LYS A 251 -5.20 -8.12 22.06
N ARG A 252 -6.40 -7.64 22.42
CA ARG A 252 -6.56 -6.70 23.54
C ARG A 252 -6.12 -7.37 24.83
N LEU A 253 -5.29 -6.68 25.58
CA LEU A 253 -4.92 -7.07 26.94
C LEU A 253 -5.99 -6.55 27.93
N SER A 254 -5.99 -7.06 29.16
CA SER A 254 -6.76 -6.44 30.26
C SER A 254 -6.25 -5.02 30.50
N ASP A 255 -7.12 -4.13 30.97
CA ASP A 255 -6.83 -2.68 31.07
C ASP A 255 -5.61 -2.35 31.96
N ASP A 256 -5.18 -3.29 32.80
CA ASP A 256 -4.01 -3.17 33.68
C ASP A 256 -2.70 -3.67 33.03
N MET A 257 -2.75 -4.23 31.84
CA MET A 257 -1.58 -4.84 31.16
C MET A 257 -1.15 -4.04 29.93
N VAL A 258 0.13 -3.75 29.86
CA VAL A 258 0.77 -3.13 28.67
C VAL A 258 2.03 -3.93 28.38
N PHE A 259 2.25 -4.25 27.12
CA PHE A 259 3.51 -4.88 26.71
C PHE A 259 4.70 -3.95 26.91
N SER A 260 5.83 -4.54 27.26
CA SER A 260 7.09 -3.80 27.33
C SER A 260 7.54 -3.33 25.94
N LYS A 261 8.38 -2.29 25.90
CA LYS A 261 9.01 -1.84 24.65
C LYS A 261 9.77 -2.97 23.94
N GLU A 262 10.35 -3.88 24.71
CA GLU A 262 11.07 -5.05 24.18
C GLU A 262 10.12 -6.04 23.47
N THR A 263 8.92 -6.29 24.01
CA THR A 263 7.93 -7.13 23.34
C THR A 263 7.50 -6.57 21.99
N TYR A 264 7.28 -5.25 21.90
CA TYR A 264 6.95 -4.60 20.64
C TYR A 264 8.10 -4.66 19.64
N ARG A 265 9.36 -4.51 20.10
CA ARG A 265 10.55 -4.65 19.27
C ARG A 265 10.66 -6.06 18.71
N LEU A 266 10.48 -7.10 19.53
CA LEU A 266 10.52 -8.48 19.08
C LEU A 266 9.41 -8.83 18.08
N ASP A 267 8.20 -8.26 18.23
CA ASP A 267 7.11 -8.44 17.25
C ASP A 267 7.48 -7.81 15.89
N THR A 268 8.14 -6.66 15.90
CA THR A 268 8.68 -6.03 14.68
C THR A 268 9.84 -6.86 14.07
N ASP A 269 10.77 -7.35 14.89
CA ASP A 269 11.88 -8.20 14.44
C ASP A 269 11.40 -9.50 13.78
N LEU A 270 10.29 -10.08 14.28
CA LEU A 270 9.65 -11.21 13.63
C LEU A 270 9.15 -10.85 12.21
N MET A 271 8.56 -9.67 12.04
CA MET A 271 8.12 -9.22 10.72
C MET A 271 9.31 -8.92 9.79
N VAL A 272 10.38 -8.36 10.32
CA VAL A 272 11.65 -8.16 9.59
C VAL A 272 12.17 -9.49 9.03
N SER A 273 12.23 -10.54 9.86
CA SER A 273 12.64 -11.88 9.42
C SER A 273 11.69 -12.45 8.37
N ALA A 274 10.36 -12.34 8.60
CA ALA A 274 9.36 -12.83 7.65
C ALA A 274 9.47 -12.16 6.28
N VAL A 275 9.69 -10.84 6.24
CA VAL A 275 9.89 -10.10 4.98
C VAL A 275 11.12 -10.60 4.25
N LYS A 276 12.25 -10.80 4.94
CA LYS A 276 13.48 -11.35 4.32
C LYS A 276 13.25 -12.72 3.72
N ASP A 277 12.61 -13.62 4.46
CA ASP A 277 12.31 -14.98 3.99
C ASP A 277 11.38 -14.97 2.77
N MET A 278 10.33 -14.16 2.79
CA MET A 278 9.39 -14.06 1.70
C MET A 278 10.02 -13.47 0.43
N VAL A 279 10.86 -12.45 0.54
CA VAL A 279 11.60 -11.88 -0.60
C VAL A 279 12.39 -12.96 -1.33
N HIS A 280 13.12 -13.81 -0.58
CA HIS A 280 13.90 -14.88 -1.17
C HIS A 280 13.05 -15.97 -1.82
N GLN A 281 11.92 -16.32 -1.21
CA GLN A 281 11.06 -17.39 -1.70
C GLN A 281 10.25 -17.00 -2.94
N VAL A 282 9.75 -15.76 -3.00
CA VAL A 282 8.83 -15.33 -4.06
C VAL A 282 9.55 -15.05 -5.37
N LEU A 283 10.75 -14.50 -5.29
CA LEU A 283 11.59 -14.26 -6.46
C LEU A 283 12.52 -15.45 -6.76
N ALA A 284 12.28 -16.62 -6.16
CA ALA A 284 12.98 -17.85 -6.57
C ALA A 284 12.63 -18.22 -8.03
N PRO A 285 13.57 -18.74 -8.80
CA PRO A 285 13.38 -18.98 -10.23
C PRO A 285 12.16 -19.84 -10.59
N ASP A 286 11.90 -20.90 -9.85
CA ASP A 286 10.75 -21.79 -10.04
C ASP A 286 9.41 -21.04 -9.88
N LYS A 287 9.30 -20.14 -8.93
CA LYS A 287 8.12 -19.30 -8.70
C LYS A 287 7.93 -18.28 -9.80
N VAL A 288 8.98 -17.58 -10.17
CA VAL A 288 8.93 -16.59 -11.25
C VAL A 288 8.54 -17.25 -12.56
N ASN A 289 9.17 -18.38 -12.93
CA ASN A 289 8.86 -19.12 -14.15
C ASN A 289 7.40 -19.64 -14.18
N ALA A 290 6.87 -20.07 -13.04
CA ALA A 290 5.47 -20.43 -12.91
C ALA A 290 4.53 -19.23 -13.13
N LEU A 291 4.88 -18.04 -12.62
CA LEU A 291 4.13 -16.80 -12.87
C LEU A 291 4.17 -16.39 -14.33
N VAL A 292 5.31 -16.52 -15.00
CA VAL A 292 5.46 -16.28 -16.46
C VAL A 292 4.47 -17.14 -17.24
N GLY A 293 4.39 -18.45 -16.94
CA GLY A 293 3.44 -19.36 -17.58
C GLY A 293 1.98 -18.93 -17.39
N ARG A 294 1.60 -18.55 -16.17
CA ARG A 294 0.22 -18.10 -15.85
C ARG A 294 -0.14 -16.78 -16.56
N ILE A 295 0.83 -15.86 -16.75
CA ILE A 295 0.59 -14.64 -17.54
C ILE A 295 0.36 -15.00 -19.00
N GLY A 296 1.11 -15.97 -19.56
CA GLY A 296 0.88 -16.49 -20.90
C GLY A 296 -0.55 -17.01 -21.10
N GLU A 297 -1.09 -17.76 -20.13
CA GLU A 297 -2.48 -18.21 -20.13
C GLU A 297 -3.48 -17.02 -20.10
N ALA A 298 -3.21 -15.98 -19.31
CA ALA A 298 -4.08 -14.81 -19.22
C ALA A 298 -4.11 -13.98 -20.52
N LEU A 299 -3.02 -13.96 -21.27
CA LEU A 299 -2.95 -13.32 -22.61
C LEU A 299 -3.90 -14.00 -23.61
N GLU A 300 -4.09 -15.31 -23.48
CA GLU A 300 -4.97 -16.10 -24.36
C GLU A 300 -6.41 -16.17 -23.86
N ALA A 301 -6.64 -15.95 -22.56
CA ALA A 301 -7.95 -16.07 -21.93
C ALA A 301 -8.89 -14.95 -22.40
N ARG A 302 -9.80 -15.30 -23.32
CA ARG A 302 -10.83 -14.38 -23.82
C ARG A 302 -11.89 -14.09 -22.77
N ILE A 303 -12.39 -12.88 -22.78
CA ILE A 303 -13.50 -12.43 -21.93
C ILE A 303 -14.66 -11.95 -22.78
N VAL A 304 -15.86 -12.00 -22.22
CA VAL A 304 -17.04 -11.31 -22.74
C VAL A 304 -17.11 -9.94 -22.06
N PRO A 305 -16.80 -8.84 -22.76
CA PRO A 305 -16.68 -7.52 -22.13
C PRO A 305 -17.92 -7.10 -21.33
N ALA A 306 -19.12 -7.39 -21.86
CA ALA A 306 -20.38 -7.05 -21.19
C ALA A 306 -20.58 -7.75 -19.83
N GLU A 307 -20.00 -8.92 -19.63
CA GLU A 307 -20.01 -9.65 -18.35
C GLU A 307 -18.93 -9.09 -17.43
N ALA A 308 -17.73 -8.87 -17.94
CA ALA A 308 -16.62 -8.31 -17.18
C ALA A 308 -16.99 -6.96 -16.56
N TRP A 309 -17.68 -6.09 -17.30
CA TRP A 309 -18.13 -4.78 -16.75
C TRP A 309 -19.07 -4.89 -15.55
N LYS A 310 -19.83 -5.98 -15.43
CA LYS A 310 -20.74 -6.21 -14.29
C LYS A 310 -19.98 -6.65 -13.04
N GLU A 311 -18.83 -7.27 -13.20
CA GLU A 311 -18.02 -7.78 -12.09
C GLU A 311 -17.14 -6.67 -11.45
N LEU A 312 -16.72 -5.63 -12.20
CA LEU A 312 -15.83 -4.58 -11.72
C LEU A 312 -16.30 -3.84 -10.46
N PRO A 313 -17.60 -3.51 -10.28
CA PRO A 313 -18.06 -2.91 -9.03
C PRO A 313 -17.83 -3.82 -7.82
N GLY A 314 -17.99 -5.14 -7.98
CA GLY A 314 -17.70 -6.13 -6.95
C GLY A 314 -16.22 -6.23 -6.58
N LEU A 315 -15.33 -5.78 -7.45
CA LEU A 315 -13.89 -5.64 -7.21
C LEU A 315 -13.51 -4.26 -6.65
N GLY A 316 -14.50 -3.40 -6.38
CA GLY A 316 -14.28 -2.10 -5.74
C GLY A 316 -14.01 -0.93 -6.70
N LEU A 317 -14.23 -1.07 -8.01
CA LEU A 317 -14.15 0.05 -8.94
C LEU A 317 -15.40 0.94 -8.83
N LEU A 318 -15.19 2.24 -8.83
CA LEU A 318 -16.25 3.24 -8.89
C LEU A 318 -16.80 3.38 -10.30
N LYS A 319 -18.06 3.83 -10.44
CA LYS A 319 -18.72 3.97 -11.76
C LYS A 319 -17.90 4.81 -12.74
N GLY A 320 -17.39 5.96 -12.32
CA GLY A 320 -16.57 6.83 -13.18
C GLY A 320 -15.24 6.21 -13.59
N GLU A 321 -14.65 5.37 -12.74
CA GLU A 321 -13.44 4.63 -13.05
C GLU A 321 -13.70 3.53 -14.09
N ILE A 322 -14.83 2.82 -13.94
CA ILE A 322 -15.27 1.79 -14.90
C ILE A 322 -15.48 2.42 -16.29
N ASP A 323 -16.08 3.61 -16.36
CA ASP A 323 -16.32 4.29 -17.63
C ASP A 323 -14.99 4.65 -18.31
N LYS A 324 -13.98 5.13 -17.55
CA LYS A 324 -12.63 5.39 -18.07
C LYS A 324 -11.90 4.11 -18.52
N VAL A 325 -12.00 3.04 -17.74
CA VAL A 325 -11.42 1.74 -18.12
C VAL A 325 -12.05 1.20 -19.39
N LYS A 326 -13.38 1.37 -19.60
CA LYS A 326 -14.06 0.99 -20.84
C LYS A 326 -13.55 1.78 -22.04
N GLU A 327 -13.40 3.10 -21.90
CA GLU A 327 -12.81 3.94 -22.96
C GLU A 327 -11.45 3.38 -23.37
N LEU A 328 -10.54 3.16 -22.42
CA LEU A 328 -9.21 2.61 -22.67
C LEU A 328 -9.24 1.20 -23.28
N PHE A 329 -10.17 0.36 -22.84
CA PHE A 329 -10.27 -1.02 -23.33
C PHE A 329 -10.76 -1.10 -24.77
N VAL A 330 -11.69 -0.24 -25.18
CA VAL A 330 -12.33 -0.24 -26.50
C VAL A 330 -11.53 0.58 -27.51
N ASP A 331 -10.91 1.67 -27.06
CA ASP A 331 -10.19 2.58 -27.92
C ASP A 331 -8.97 1.89 -28.55
N GLY A 332 -9.06 1.68 -29.87
CA GLY A 332 -8.05 0.95 -30.64
C GLY A 332 -6.72 1.69 -30.78
N ASP A 333 -6.68 3.00 -30.48
CA ASP A 333 -5.48 3.83 -30.54
C ASP A 333 -4.51 3.57 -29.38
N VAL A 334 -4.92 2.79 -28.38
CA VAL A 334 -4.00 2.32 -27.35
C VAL A 334 -3.22 1.10 -27.89
N GLU A 335 -2.36 1.34 -28.87
CA GLU A 335 -1.44 0.33 -29.45
C GLU A 335 -0.61 -0.42 -28.40
N MET A 336 -0.54 0.16 -27.20
CA MET A 336 0.20 -0.39 -26.08
C MET A 336 -0.57 -1.42 -25.24
N LEU A 337 -1.88 -1.65 -25.47
CA LEU A 337 -2.60 -2.70 -24.77
C LEU A 337 -2.53 -4.04 -25.52
N PRO A 338 -2.55 -5.20 -24.81
CA PRO A 338 -2.63 -6.50 -25.44
C PRO A 338 -3.78 -6.60 -26.43
N SER A 339 -3.57 -7.25 -27.57
CA SER A 339 -4.58 -7.39 -28.61
C SER A 339 -5.76 -8.28 -28.18
N GLY A 340 -6.95 -7.97 -28.70
CA GLY A 340 -8.17 -8.76 -28.47
C GLY A 340 -8.81 -8.55 -27.11
N ALA A 341 -10.03 -9.06 -26.92
CA ALA A 341 -10.77 -8.98 -25.67
C ALA A 341 -10.31 -10.08 -24.70
N THR A 342 -9.23 -9.85 -24.00
CA THR A 342 -8.61 -10.80 -23.07
C THR A 342 -8.55 -10.27 -21.64
N LYS A 343 -8.34 -11.19 -20.67
CA LYS A 343 -8.08 -10.81 -19.26
C LYS A 343 -6.89 -9.87 -19.16
N ALA A 344 -5.81 -10.16 -19.87
CA ALA A 344 -4.61 -9.33 -19.87
C ALA A 344 -4.89 -7.92 -20.40
N ARG A 345 -5.70 -7.76 -21.48
CA ARG A 345 -6.08 -6.43 -21.96
C ARG A 345 -6.87 -5.64 -20.90
N LEU A 346 -7.84 -6.28 -20.24
CA LEU A 346 -8.63 -5.63 -19.20
C LEU A 346 -7.77 -5.22 -18.00
N ALA A 347 -6.91 -6.10 -17.52
CA ALA A 347 -5.98 -5.80 -16.43
C ALA A 347 -5.05 -4.63 -16.80
N ASN A 348 -4.53 -4.61 -18.03
CA ASN A 348 -3.68 -3.51 -18.49
C ASN A 348 -4.44 -2.18 -18.65
N ALA A 349 -5.71 -2.19 -19.06
CA ALA A 349 -6.53 -0.97 -19.10
C ALA A 349 -6.74 -0.38 -17.70
N ILE A 350 -6.98 -1.23 -16.69
CA ILE A 350 -7.08 -0.80 -15.29
C ILE A 350 -5.75 -0.25 -14.77
N SER A 351 -4.65 -0.96 -15.00
CA SER A 351 -3.31 -0.50 -14.60
C SER A 351 -2.92 0.82 -15.27
N TRP A 352 -3.30 1.01 -16.54
CA TRP A 352 -3.07 2.26 -17.25
C TRP A 352 -3.82 3.41 -16.59
N PHE A 353 -5.09 3.19 -16.29
CA PHE A 353 -5.90 4.19 -15.58
C PHE A 353 -5.31 4.47 -14.18
N ALA A 354 -4.91 3.45 -13.44
CA ALA A 354 -4.32 3.59 -12.11
C ALA A 354 -3.11 4.54 -12.10
N LYS A 355 -2.27 4.53 -13.14
CA LYS A 355 -1.11 5.43 -13.26
C LYS A 355 -1.48 6.91 -13.38
N SER A 356 -2.67 7.23 -13.86
CA SER A 356 -3.15 8.62 -13.98
C SER A 356 -3.65 9.20 -12.65
N LEU A 357 -3.80 8.37 -11.62
CA LEU A 357 -4.31 8.79 -10.32
C LEU A 357 -3.23 9.49 -9.48
N THR A 358 -3.62 10.59 -8.85
CA THR A 358 -2.76 11.35 -7.94
C THR A 358 -2.80 10.83 -6.51
N VAL A 359 -3.84 10.05 -6.14
CA VAL A 359 -4.01 9.46 -4.81
C VAL A 359 -3.28 8.12 -4.74
N PRO A 360 -2.18 8.03 -3.97
CA PRO A 360 -1.33 6.83 -3.95
C PRO A 360 -2.07 5.56 -3.52
N GLU A 361 -2.94 5.67 -2.53
CA GLU A 361 -3.71 4.55 -1.99
C GLU A 361 -4.63 3.96 -3.07
N ARG A 362 -5.32 4.84 -3.82
CA ARG A 362 -6.25 4.39 -4.86
C ARG A 362 -5.52 3.76 -6.04
N ARG A 363 -4.36 4.29 -6.39
CA ARG A 363 -3.49 3.68 -7.40
C ARG A 363 -3.11 2.25 -7.03
N LEU A 364 -2.65 2.02 -5.80
CA LEU A 364 -2.28 0.69 -5.31
C LEU A 364 -3.45 -0.29 -5.33
N GLU A 365 -4.65 0.16 -4.91
CA GLU A 365 -5.87 -0.65 -4.96
C GLU A 365 -6.20 -1.11 -6.39
N LEU A 366 -6.13 -0.22 -7.36
CA LEU A 366 -6.43 -0.56 -8.76
C LEU A 366 -5.35 -1.45 -9.39
N GLU A 367 -4.08 -1.30 -9.02
CA GLU A 367 -3.01 -2.23 -9.42
C GLU A 367 -3.25 -3.65 -8.86
N GLU A 368 -3.79 -3.77 -7.63
CA GLU A 368 -4.20 -5.05 -7.05
C GLU A 368 -5.40 -5.66 -7.81
N VAL A 369 -6.40 -4.85 -8.16
CA VAL A 369 -7.54 -5.31 -8.96
C VAL A 369 -7.09 -5.79 -10.34
N ALA A 370 -6.19 -5.06 -10.99
CA ALA A 370 -5.62 -5.47 -12.27
C ALA A 370 -4.96 -6.85 -12.19
N GLY A 371 -4.21 -7.10 -11.12
CA GLY A 371 -3.59 -8.39 -10.88
C GLY A 371 -4.60 -9.52 -10.63
N GLN A 372 -5.64 -9.27 -9.85
CA GLN A 372 -6.72 -10.25 -9.60
C GLN A 372 -7.44 -10.67 -10.89
N ILE A 373 -7.60 -9.75 -11.83
CA ILE A 373 -8.19 -10.05 -13.14
C ILE A 373 -7.22 -10.86 -13.98
N MET A 374 -5.95 -10.48 -13.99
CA MET A 374 -4.92 -11.16 -14.76
C MET A 374 -4.68 -12.58 -14.24
N LEU A 375 -4.49 -12.72 -12.94
CA LEU A 375 -4.21 -13.99 -12.27
C LEU A 375 -5.19 -14.16 -11.08
N PRO A 376 -6.41 -14.67 -11.31
CA PRO A 376 -7.33 -14.90 -10.22
C PRO A 376 -6.69 -15.82 -9.18
N PRO A 377 -6.97 -15.60 -7.88
CA PRO A 377 -6.39 -16.39 -6.81
C PRO A 377 -6.70 -17.87 -7.05
N VAL A 378 -5.68 -18.70 -6.89
CA VAL A 378 -5.85 -20.15 -6.92
C VAL A 378 -6.78 -20.50 -5.75
N ARG A 379 -8.01 -20.93 -6.04
CA ARG A 379 -8.88 -21.49 -5.01
C ARG A 379 -8.22 -22.78 -4.56
N GLU A 380 -7.56 -22.79 -3.42
CA GLU A 380 -7.23 -24.03 -2.75
C GLU A 380 -8.56 -24.79 -2.61
N LYS A 381 -8.66 -25.95 -3.26
CA LYS A 381 -9.75 -26.86 -2.99
C LYS A 381 -9.63 -27.16 -1.49
N ALA A 382 -10.63 -26.71 -0.72
CA ALA A 382 -10.73 -27.10 0.66
C ALA A 382 -10.56 -28.63 0.68
N ALA A 383 -9.50 -29.09 1.31
CA ALA A 383 -9.32 -30.52 1.55
C ALA A 383 -10.52 -30.97 2.33
N ALA A 384 -11.31 -31.84 1.69
CA ALA A 384 -12.52 -32.44 2.25
C ALA A 384 -12.17 -33.37 3.41
#